data_7879958b53ad77293d31b98ea909373d
#
_entry.id   7879958b53ad77293d31b98ea909373d
#
_cell.length_a   1.000
_cell.length_b   1.000
_cell.length_c   1.000
_cell.angle_alpha   90.00
_cell.angle_beta   90.00
_cell.angle_gamma   90.00
#
_symmetry.space_group_name_H-M   'P 1'
#
loop_
_entity.id
_entity.type
_entity.pdbx_description
1 polymer ?
#
loop_
_entity_poly.entity_id
_entity_poly.type
_entity_poly.pdbx_seq_one_letter_code
_entity_poly.pdbx_strand_id
1 'polypeptide(L)'
;MVVTFLSYILIIFNTNLTAEENDGKLRIGLLAPFSGDYKDLGTSLLLSTQLALEEIDDDNIIIIPRDSGSDNKEKLNNAIRDIINNGAKIIIGPPTSSFASELEKYDDTIFISLSNKDPRILKNTINIGI
;
A
#
# COMPACT_ATOMS: atom_id res chain seq x y z
N MET A 1 4.43 -49.03 23.19
CA MET A 1 5.23 -47.76 23.27
C MET A 1 5.50 -47.11 21.91
N VAL A 2 5.36 -47.79 20.81
CA VAL A 2 5.55 -47.23 19.44
C VAL A 2 4.30 -46.52 18.91
N VAL A 3 3.12 -46.91 19.32
CA VAL A 3 1.83 -46.36 18.83
C VAL A 3 1.53 -44.97 19.39
N THR A 4 2.03 -44.63 20.57
CA THR A 4 1.83 -43.31 21.20
C THR A 4 2.72 -42.24 20.63
N PHE A 5 3.83 -42.59 20.00
CA PHE A 5 4.76 -41.62 19.37
C PHE A 5 4.26 -41.15 17.98
N LEU A 6 3.53 -42.00 17.26
CA LEU A 6 2.96 -41.67 15.95
C LEU A 6 1.77 -40.71 16.05
N SER A 7 1.06 -40.73 17.18
CA SER A 7 -0.08 -39.81 17.44
C SER A 7 0.37 -38.36 17.71
N TYR A 8 1.59 -38.18 18.23
CA TYR A 8 2.12 -36.86 18.54
C TYR A 8 2.70 -36.13 17.31
N ILE A 9 3.10 -36.86 16.28
CA ILE A 9 3.64 -36.29 15.03
C ILE A 9 2.51 -35.75 14.13
N LEU A 10 1.29 -36.27 14.25
CA LEU A 10 0.15 -35.80 13.42
C LEU A 10 -0.46 -34.44 13.88
N ILE A 11 -0.12 -33.98 15.07
CA ILE A 11 -0.69 -32.75 15.64
C ILE A 11 0.08 -31.48 15.22
N ILE A 12 1.31 -31.64 14.71
CA ILE A 12 2.19 -30.50 14.38
C ILE A 12 1.98 -29.97 12.94
N PHE A 13 1.22 -30.66 12.09
CA PHE A 13 0.97 -30.27 10.69
C PHE A 13 -0.35 -29.55 10.42
N ASN A 14 -0.97 -28.95 11.45
CA ASN A 14 -2.01 -27.96 11.20
C ASN A 14 -1.38 -26.56 11.07
N THR A 15 -0.45 -26.39 10.14
CA THR A 15 -0.19 -25.07 9.59
C THR A 15 -1.43 -24.71 8.77
N ASN A 16 -2.25 -23.83 9.31
CA ASN A 16 -3.25 -23.14 8.52
C ASN A 16 -2.52 -22.41 7.40
N LEU A 17 -2.38 -23.06 6.24
CA LEU A 17 -2.13 -22.37 4.99
C LEU A 17 -3.42 -21.57 4.74
N THR A 18 -3.50 -20.37 5.28
CA THR A 18 -4.42 -19.37 4.76
C THR A 18 -3.89 -19.03 3.38
N ALA A 19 -4.37 -19.72 2.37
CA ALA A 19 -4.29 -19.24 1.01
C ALA A 19 -4.94 -17.85 1.03
N GLU A 20 -4.17 -16.83 0.66
CA GLU A 20 -4.70 -15.50 0.42
C GLU A 20 -5.78 -15.68 -0.66
N GLU A 21 -7.04 -15.62 -0.27
CA GLU A 21 -8.17 -15.77 -1.17
C GLU A 21 -8.15 -14.57 -2.10
N ASN A 22 -7.60 -14.79 -3.30
CA ASN A 22 -7.61 -13.77 -4.33
C ASN A 22 -9.06 -13.60 -4.81
N ASP A 23 -9.75 -12.64 -4.22
CA ASP A 23 -11.14 -12.32 -4.53
C ASP A 23 -11.31 -11.64 -5.91
N GLY A 24 -10.25 -11.60 -6.72
CA GLY A 24 -10.22 -11.00 -8.05
C GLY A 24 -10.26 -9.47 -8.05
N LYS A 25 -10.17 -8.83 -6.88
CA LYS A 25 -10.23 -7.38 -6.77
C LYS A 25 -8.87 -6.73 -6.91
N LEU A 26 -8.82 -5.62 -7.64
CA LEU A 26 -7.65 -4.76 -7.74
C LEU A 26 -7.61 -3.80 -6.54
N ARG A 27 -6.63 -4.00 -5.66
CA ARG A 27 -6.38 -3.13 -4.51
C ARG A 27 -5.30 -2.12 -4.84
N ILE A 28 -5.60 -0.84 -4.64
CA ILE A 28 -4.68 0.28 -4.88
C ILE A 28 -4.58 1.08 -3.59
N GLY A 29 -3.36 1.28 -3.10
CA GLY A 29 -3.11 2.17 -1.98
C GLY A 29 -3.20 3.64 -2.38
N LEU A 30 -3.78 4.47 -1.53
CA LEU A 30 -3.69 5.92 -1.62
C LEU A 30 -2.90 6.44 -0.41
N LEU A 31 -1.66 6.80 -0.63
CA LEU A 31 -0.75 7.30 0.40
C LEU A 31 -0.68 8.82 0.35
N ALA A 32 -1.43 9.47 1.21
CA ALA A 32 -1.59 10.93 1.20
C ALA A 32 -1.55 11.52 2.62
N PRO A 33 -1.17 12.79 2.80
CA PRO A 33 -1.11 13.42 4.11
C PRO A 33 -2.52 13.80 4.58
N PHE A 34 -3.16 12.93 5.35
CA PHE A 34 -4.49 13.21 5.95
C PHE A 34 -4.39 13.92 7.29
N SER A 35 -3.18 14.20 7.78
CA SER A 35 -2.92 14.95 8.99
C SER A 35 -1.78 15.93 8.80
N GLY A 36 -1.66 16.92 9.71
CA GLY A 36 -0.63 17.96 9.66
C GLY A 36 -0.93 19.04 8.64
N ASP A 37 0.11 19.76 8.23
CA ASP A 37 -0.01 21.00 7.43
C ASP A 37 -0.54 20.78 6.01
N TYR A 38 -0.38 19.56 5.48
CA TYR A 38 -0.81 19.21 4.12
C TYR A 38 -2.12 18.42 4.08
N LYS A 39 -2.91 18.39 5.17
CA LYS A 39 -4.17 17.62 5.23
C LYS A 39 -5.18 17.96 4.13
N ASP A 40 -5.22 19.23 3.72
CA ASP A 40 -6.15 19.69 2.67
C ASP A 40 -5.77 19.12 1.30
N LEU A 41 -4.47 18.96 1.03
CA LEU A 41 -3.97 18.26 -0.15
C LEU A 41 -4.38 16.78 -0.11
N GLY A 42 -4.20 16.12 1.05
CA GLY A 42 -4.61 14.72 1.22
C GLY A 42 -6.11 14.52 1.00
N THR A 43 -6.93 15.42 1.56
CA THR A 43 -8.38 15.39 1.35
C THR A 43 -8.74 15.58 -0.12
N SER A 44 -8.11 16.51 -0.82
CA SER A 44 -8.33 16.76 -2.24
C SER A 44 -7.97 15.55 -3.10
N LEU A 45 -6.85 14.87 -2.78
CA LEU A 45 -6.45 13.64 -3.46
C LEU A 45 -7.46 12.51 -3.25
N LEU A 46 -7.98 12.34 -2.04
CA LEU A 46 -9.00 11.35 -1.75
C LEU A 46 -10.28 11.61 -2.54
N LEU A 47 -10.78 12.85 -2.53
CA LEU A 47 -11.97 13.23 -3.29
C LEU A 47 -11.78 13.03 -4.80
N SER A 48 -10.63 13.41 -5.35
CA SER A 48 -10.32 13.18 -6.76
C SER A 48 -10.28 11.69 -7.11
N THR A 49 -9.75 10.86 -6.21
CA THR A 49 -9.71 9.41 -6.38
C THR A 49 -11.13 8.82 -6.37
N GLN A 50 -12.01 9.30 -5.47
CA GLN A 50 -13.40 8.87 -5.40
C GLN A 50 -14.17 9.23 -6.68
N LEU A 51 -13.99 10.45 -7.18
CA LEU A 51 -14.60 10.88 -8.46
C LEU A 51 -14.11 10.02 -9.63
N ALA A 52 -12.82 9.71 -9.68
CA ALA A 52 -12.28 8.84 -10.72
C ALA A 52 -12.87 7.42 -10.65
N LEU A 53 -13.07 6.88 -9.44
CA LEU A 53 -13.74 5.57 -9.27
C LEU A 53 -15.19 5.59 -9.73
N GLU A 54 -15.93 6.65 -9.43
CA GLU A 54 -17.30 6.82 -9.90
C GLU A 54 -17.37 6.87 -11.45
N GLU A 55 -16.39 7.51 -12.09
CA GLU A 55 -16.30 7.58 -13.55
C GLU A 55 -15.93 6.23 -14.19
N ILE A 56 -15.04 5.46 -13.53
CA ILE A 56 -14.62 4.13 -13.99
C ILE A 56 -15.75 3.12 -13.86
N ASP A 57 -16.58 3.24 -12.82
CA ASP A 57 -17.75 2.39 -12.53
C ASP A 57 -17.40 0.89 -12.50
N ASP A 58 -16.29 0.52 -11.83
CA ASP A 58 -15.83 -0.87 -11.67
C ASP A 58 -15.73 -1.23 -10.18
N ASP A 59 -16.66 -2.06 -9.72
CA ASP A 59 -16.74 -2.55 -8.33
C ASP A 59 -15.56 -3.46 -7.92
N ASN A 60 -14.71 -3.86 -8.88
CA ASN A 60 -13.52 -4.66 -8.61
C ASN A 60 -12.31 -3.81 -8.19
N ILE A 61 -12.40 -2.49 -8.24
CA ILE A 61 -11.32 -1.60 -7.79
C ILE A 61 -11.58 -1.15 -6.35
N ILE A 62 -10.61 -1.40 -5.47
CA ILE A 62 -10.66 -0.99 -4.07
C ILE A 62 -9.52 -0.02 -3.79
N ILE A 63 -9.84 1.16 -3.29
CA ILE A 63 -8.84 2.12 -2.81
C ILE A 63 -8.64 1.94 -1.30
N ILE A 64 -7.38 1.87 -0.87
CA ILE A 64 -6.97 1.76 0.53
C ILE A 64 -6.25 3.05 0.93
N PRO A 65 -6.97 4.06 1.48
CA PRO A 65 -6.36 5.31 1.89
C PRO A 65 -5.60 5.13 3.21
N ARG A 66 -4.37 5.68 3.28
CA ARG A 66 -3.58 5.75 4.51
C ARG A 66 -2.86 7.08 4.62
N ASP A 67 -2.74 7.54 5.85
CA ASP A 67 -2.09 8.80 6.17
C ASP A 67 -0.57 8.66 6.11
N SER A 68 0.05 9.33 5.15
CA SER A 68 1.52 9.37 5.03
C SER A 68 2.18 10.22 6.12
N GLY A 69 1.41 11.03 6.85
CA GLY A 69 1.97 12.10 7.67
C GLY A 69 2.63 13.19 6.83
N SER A 70 2.98 14.31 7.46
CA SER A 70 3.63 15.40 6.74
C SER A 70 5.15 15.20 6.65
N ASP A 71 5.83 14.83 7.77
CA ASP A 71 7.30 14.69 7.84
C ASP A 71 7.75 13.54 8.78
N ASN A 72 6.94 12.50 8.91
CA ASN A 72 7.21 11.38 9.80
C ASN A 72 7.46 10.09 9.03
N LYS A 73 8.74 9.67 8.93
CA LYS A 73 9.15 8.44 8.23
C LYS A 73 8.55 7.17 8.82
N GLU A 74 8.41 7.10 10.13
CA GLU A 74 7.83 5.92 10.79
C GLU A 74 6.36 5.78 10.42
N LYS A 75 5.61 6.88 10.46
CA LYS A 75 4.21 6.92 10.07
C LYS A 75 4.03 6.53 8.60
N LEU A 76 4.88 7.07 7.72
CA LEU A 76 4.91 6.71 6.30
C LEU A 76 5.12 5.19 6.12
N ASN A 77 6.18 4.64 6.73
CA ASN A 77 6.51 3.22 6.59
C ASN A 77 5.43 2.31 7.18
N ASN A 78 4.78 2.71 8.27
CA ASN A 78 3.64 1.99 8.85
C ASN A 78 2.45 1.99 7.89
N ALA A 79 2.15 3.14 7.27
CA ALA A 79 1.09 3.29 6.29
C ALA A 79 1.32 2.41 5.05
N ILE A 80 2.55 2.41 4.50
CA ILE A 80 2.92 1.56 3.36
C ILE A 80 2.75 0.08 3.70
N ARG A 81 3.28 -0.37 4.84
CA ARG A 81 3.15 -1.77 5.28
C ARG A 81 1.70 -2.18 5.44
N ASP A 82 0.86 -1.31 6.00
CA ASP A 82 -0.54 -1.61 6.16
C ASP A 82 -1.28 -1.73 4.81
N ILE A 83 -0.97 -0.85 3.85
CA ILE A 83 -1.49 -0.95 2.49
C ILE A 83 -1.10 -2.28 1.84
N ILE A 84 0.18 -2.67 1.93
CA ILE A 84 0.70 -3.92 1.37
C ILE A 84 0.06 -5.14 2.04
N ASN A 85 -0.07 -5.12 3.36
CA ASN A 85 -0.71 -6.20 4.13
C ASN A 85 -2.20 -6.36 3.79
N ASN A 86 -2.83 -5.32 3.28
CA ASN A 86 -4.20 -5.37 2.74
C ASN A 86 -4.25 -5.75 1.26
N GLY A 87 -3.15 -6.26 0.69
CA GLY A 87 -3.10 -6.86 -0.64
C GLY A 87 -2.86 -5.89 -1.79
N ALA A 88 -2.55 -4.62 -1.54
CA ALA A 88 -2.21 -3.69 -2.61
C ALA A 88 -0.73 -3.83 -3.02
N LYS A 89 -0.49 -3.85 -4.32
CA LYS A 89 0.86 -3.82 -4.93
C LYS A 89 1.14 -2.52 -5.69
N ILE A 90 0.14 -1.69 -5.85
CA ILE A 90 0.23 -0.37 -6.48
C ILE A 90 -0.19 0.66 -5.44
N ILE A 91 0.61 1.69 -5.26
CA ILE A 91 0.36 2.77 -4.31
C ILE A 91 0.46 4.12 -5.04
N ILE A 92 -0.61 4.90 -5.02
CA ILE A 92 -0.63 6.28 -5.50
C ILE A 92 -0.14 7.18 -4.36
N GLY A 93 0.87 7.99 -4.62
CA GLY A 93 1.55 8.83 -3.64
C GLY A 93 2.89 8.24 -3.16
N PRO A 94 3.56 8.91 -2.21
CA PRO A 94 3.18 10.18 -1.61
C PRO A 94 3.27 11.36 -2.59
N PRO A 95 2.60 12.49 -2.31
CA PRO A 95 2.65 13.66 -3.21
C PRO A 95 3.92 14.49 -3.08
N THR A 96 4.80 14.13 -2.15
CA THR A 96 6.06 14.85 -1.88
C THR A 96 7.27 13.98 -2.14
N SER A 97 8.37 14.58 -2.62
CA SER A 97 9.63 13.87 -2.88
C SER A 97 10.48 13.60 -1.63
N SER A 98 10.09 14.15 -0.47
CA SER A 98 10.87 14.07 0.77
C SER A 98 11.21 12.65 1.20
N PHE A 99 10.40 11.68 0.81
CA PHE A 99 10.52 10.28 1.22
C PHE A 99 10.88 9.32 0.08
N ALA A 100 11.33 9.82 -1.06
CA ALA A 100 11.62 8.96 -2.21
C ALA A 100 12.56 7.80 -1.88
N SER A 101 13.60 8.04 -1.05
CA SER A 101 14.53 6.97 -0.60
C SER A 101 13.88 5.91 0.29
N GLU A 102 12.75 6.20 0.93
CA GLU A 102 12.03 5.21 1.73
C GLU A 102 11.26 4.23 0.83
N LEU A 103 10.80 4.68 -0.35
CA LEU A 103 10.02 3.87 -1.28
C LEU A 103 10.87 2.75 -1.91
N GLU A 104 12.17 2.97 -2.08
CA GLU A 104 13.11 1.98 -2.64
C GLU A 104 13.20 0.68 -1.81
N LYS A 105 12.78 0.71 -0.55
CA LYS A 105 12.80 -0.45 0.35
C LYS A 105 11.71 -1.48 0.04
N TYR A 106 10.76 -1.14 -0.82
CA TYR A 106 9.57 -1.95 -1.12
C TYR A 106 9.60 -2.45 -2.57
N ASP A 107 10.54 -3.35 -2.88
CA ASP A 107 10.87 -3.80 -4.25
C ASP A 107 9.68 -4.42 -5.01
N ASP A 108 8.74 -5.05 -4.29
CA ASP A 108 7.57 -5.70 -4.87
C ASP A 108 6.34 -4.77 -5.01
N THR A 109 6.52 -3.47 -4.73
CA THR A 109 5.46 -2.47 -4.75
C THR A 109 5.76 -1.39 -5.77
N ILE A 110 4.80 -1.06 -6.61
CA ILE A 110 4.91 0.04 -7.59
C ILE A 110 4.30 1.30 -6.98
N PHE A 111 5.08 2.36 -6.93
CA PHE A 111 4.61 3.68 -6.49
C PHE A 111 4.33 4.59 -7.69
N ILE A 112 3.18 5.25 -7.67
CA ILE A 112 2.83 6.31 -8.62
C ILE A 112 3.02 7.63 -7.88
N SER A 113 4.20 8.23 -8.01
CA SER A 113 4.53 9.49 -7.34
C SER A 113 3.88 10.67 -8.06
N LEU A 114 3.24 11.52 -7.29
CA LEU A 114 2.63 12.77 -7.79
C LEU A 114 3.61 13.96 -7.72
N SER A 115 4.84 13.72 -7.27
CA SER A 115 5.87 14.76 -7.16
C SER A 115 6.56 15.01 -8.50
N ASN A 116 6.71 16.26 -8.87
CA ASN A 116 7.51 16.71 -10.01
C ASN A 116 8.94 17.17 -9.63
N LYS A 117 9.32 17.06 -8.35
CA LYS A 117 10.57 17.63 -7.84
C LYS A 117 11.72 16.65 -7.67
N ASP A 118 11.49 15.35 -7.81
CA ASP A 118 12.56 14.36 -7.64
C ASP A 118 13.12 13.94 -9.00
N PRO A 119 14.36 14.32 -9.33
CA PRO A 119 15.01 13.93 -10.58
C PRO A 119 15.50 12.47 -10.56
N ARG A 120 15.41 11.77 -9.42
CA ARG A 120 15.89 10.39 -9.30
C ARG A 120 14.93 9.43 -9.97
N ILE A 121 15.50 8.53 -10.74
CA ILE A 121 14.76 7.41 -11.32
C ILE A 121 14.83 6.24 -10.34
N LEU A 122 13.75 6.00 -9.63
CA LEU A 122 13.61 4.83 -8.75
C LEU A 122 13.06 3.66 -9.57
N LYS A 123 13.56 2.44 -9.29
CA LYS A 123 13.14 1.24 -10.05
C LYS A 123 11.66 0.92 -9.93
N ASN A 124 11.07 1.25 -8.79
CA ASN A 124 9.70 0.92 -8.40
C ASN A 124 8.78 2.15 -8.37
N THR A 125 9.17 3.26 -8.97
CA THR A 125 8.39 4.51 -8.93
C THR A 125 8.18 5.08 -10.33
N ILE A 126 6.92 5.38 -10.63
CA ILE A 126 6.49 6.11 -11.82
C ILE A 126 6.16 7.54 -11.38
N ASN A 127 6.87 8.53 -11.90
CA ASN A 127 6.60 9.95 -11.60
C ASN A 127 5.63 10.51 -12.64
N ILE A 128 4.47 10.99 -12.16
CA ILE A 128 3.47 11.60 -13.05
C ILE A 128 3.59 13.12 -13.00
N GLY A 129 3.97 13.69 -11.87
CA GLY A 129 4.06 15.14 -11.64
C GLY A 129 2.72 15.88 -11.79
N ILE A 130 2.42 16.77 -10.88
CA ILE A 130 1.24 17.64 -10.89
C ILE A 130 1.66 19.10 -10.68
#